data_3290c62d622f385de7c80a6d721830af
#
_entry.id   3290c62d622f385de7c80a6d721830af
#
_cell.length_a   1.000
_cell.length_b   1.000
_cell.length_c   1.000
_cell.angle_alpha   90.00
_cell.angle_beta   90.00
_cell.angle_gamma   90.00
#
_symmetry.space_group_name_H-M   'P 1'
#
loop_
_entity.id
_entity.type
_entity.pdbx_description
1 polymer ?
#
loop_
_entity_poly.entity_id
_entity_poly.type
_entity_poly.pdbx_seq_one_letter_code
_entity_poly.pdbx_strand_id
1 'polypeptide(L)'
;MQNEFSAEQQKQLLEKLIIPFHPDAISWRVTNKSKDGKRGCVIPYGDQRAYTDRLNEVFTPAGWTRAYDVTPLSPVTRTRKNVAIQTGKVIVTCVVTIHGLGSHSGSGEMWADDDNAMTRAEAQAFKRACCCFGLGRYFYEFAEMWVDLDDYGNPLRIPTLPKWALPAGVVPTKAEPVPVVSAARSQPSTAKTTENAKLAASGLDAGLTQRIESFRQVVGDALYFEVFRRGGPARNARELPSVGAQNWVVKQLETLDRGIQRVRVLAEDVHENVFYGVLDAHRVQSIDKIPSFEVLKAVVTDLQNATQGVAA
;
A
#
# COMPACT_ATOMS: atom_id res chain seq x y z
N MET A 1 27.98 -27.23 11.51
CA MET A 1 28.77 -26.15 12.13
C MET A 1 28.34 -24.86 11.46
N GLN A 2 27.64 -23.97 12.19
CA GLN A 2 27.34 -22.64 11.69
C GLN A 2 28.69 -21.90 11.63
N ASN A 3 29.07 -21.43 10.43
CA ASN A 3 30.23 -20.55 10.30
C ASN A 3 29.90 -19.23 11.02
N GLU A 4 30.43 -19.09 12.22
CA GLU A 4 30.38 -17.80 12.93
C GLU A 4 31.36 -16.84 12.25
N PHE A 5 30.89 -15.66 11.88
CA PHE A 5 31.75 -14.61 11.36
C PHE A 5 32.74 -14.15 12.44
N SER A 6 33.98 -13.87 12.07
CA SER A 6 34.92 -13.19 12.98
C SER A 6 34.38 -11.80 13.33
N ALA A 7 34.85 -11.24 14.47
CA ALA A 7 34.41 -9.90 14.89
C ALA A 7 34.66 -8.82 13.81
N GLU A 8 35.75 -8.93 13.06
CA GLU A 8 36.05 -8.00 11.97
C GLU A 8 35.10 -8.19 10.81
N GLN A 9 34.76 -9.43 10.44
CA GLN A 9 33.75 -9.70 9.40
C GLN A 9 32.36 -9.20 9.81
N GLN A 10 31.96 -9.42 11.08
CA GLN A 10 30.70 -8.91 11.62
C GLN A 10 30.63 -7.38 11.48
N LYS A 11 31.69 -6.68 11.87
CA LYS A 11 31.77 -5.22 11.74
C LYS A 11 31.62 -4.76 10.30
N GLN A 12 32.33 -5.36 9.34
CA GLN A 12 32.25 -5.03 7.92
C GLN A 12 30.86 -5.29 7.34
N LEU A 13 30.18 -6.35 7.76
CA LEU A 13 28.81 -6.66 7.33
C LEU A 13 27.80 -5.66 7.89
N LEU A 14 27.94 -5.28 9.17
CA LEU A 14 27.10 -4.25 9.79
C LEU A 14 27.32 -2.88 9.14
N GLU A 15 28.56 -2.52 8.81
CA GLU A 15 28.89 -1.28 8.06
C GLU A 15 28.14 -1.21 6.71
N LYS A 16 27.94 -2.31 6.01
CA LYS A 16 27.14 -2.36 4.78
C LYS A 16 25.65 -2.16 5.03
N LEU A 17 25.13 -2.65 6.17
CA LEU A 17 23.71 -2.51 6.51
C LEU A 17 23.33 -1.08 6.89
N ILE A 18 24.24 -0.33 7.54
CA ILE A 18 23.95 1.05 7.97
C ILE A 18 23.98 2.08 6.84
N ILE A 19 24.49 1.71 5.65
CA ILE A 19 24.49 2.62 4.49
C ILE A 19 23.06 3.06 4.18
N PRO A 20 22.78 4.37 4.10
CA PRO A 20 21.47 4.87 3.73
C PRO A 20 20.94 4.27 2.42
N PHE A 21 19.64 4.17 2.27
CA PHE A 21 19.04 3.77 1.01
C PHE A 21 19.21 4.86 -0.06
N HIS A 22 19.21 4.44 -1.33
CA HIS A 22 19.16 5.40 -2.42
C HIS A 22 17.88 6.26 -2.34
N PRO A 23 17.90 7.55 -2.68
CA PRO A 23 16.72 8.42 -2.61
C PRO A 23 15.46 7.85 -3.27
N ASP A 24 15.63 7.14 -4.39
CA ASP A 24 14.50 6.52 -5.13
C ASP A 24 13.77 5.41 -4.34
N ALA A 25 14.43 4.84 -3.33
CA ALA A 25 13.83 3.84 -2.45
C ALA A 25 13.17 4.46 -1.20
N ILE A 26 13.20 5.80 -1.09
CA ILE A 26 12.66 6.53 0.05
C ILE A 26 11.37 7.22 -0.34
N SER A 27 10.33 6.96 0.45
CA SER A 27 9.03 7.62 0.34
C SER A 27 8.80 8.53 1.54
N TRP A 28 7.84 9.46 1.42
CA TRP A 28 7.46 10.37 2.48
C TRP A 28 6.00 10.18 2.87
N ARG A 29 5.70 10.34 4.14
CA ARG A 29 4.31 10.30 4.62
C ARG A 29 4.03 11.43 5.60
N VAL A 30 2.82 11.96 5.54
CA VAL A 30 2.30 12.90 6.52
C VAL A 30 1.93 12.11 7.79
N THR A 31 2.46 12.52 8.94
CA THR A 31 2.17 11.93 10.25
C THR A 31 1.16 12.76 11.03
N ASN A 32 1.37 14.07 11.07
CA ASN A 32 0.52 15.04 11.77
C ASN A 32 0.13 16.17 10.84
N LYS A 33 -1.03 16.77 11.06
CA LYS A 33 -1.50 17.95 10.34
C LYS A 33 -1.67 19.12 11.30
N SER A 34 -1.42 20.34 10.80
CA SER A 34 -1.78 21.57 11.51
C SER A 34 -3.29 21.67 11.72
N LYS A 35 -3.72 22.49 12.66
CA LYS A 35 -5.16 22.68 12.98
C LYS A 35 -5.99 23.14 11.79
N ASP A 36 -5.41 23.95 10.92
CA ASP A 36 -6.04 24.44 9.68
C ASP A 36 -5.94 23.46 8.50
N GLY A 37 -5.24 22.31 8.68
CA GLY A 37 -5.04 21.30 7.66
C GLY A 37 -4.09 21.67 6.52
N LYS A 38 -3.53 22.89 6.51
CA LYS A 38 -2.72 23.42 5.43
C LYS A 38 -1.25 22.98 5.47
N ARG A 39 -0.77 22.52 6.62
CA ARG A 39 0.59 22.04 6.79
C ARG A 39 0.59 20.62 7.38
N GLY A 40 1.57 19.83 7.00
CA GLY A 40 1.77 18.47 7.52
C GLY A 40 3.21 18.24 7.95
N CYS A 41 3.36 17.55 9.07
CA CYS A 41 4.65 16.99 9.45
C CYS A 41 4.91 15.74 8.62
N VAL A 42 6.01 15.72 7.88
CA VAL A 42 6.40 14.59 7.02
C VAL A 42 7.62 13.89 7.56
N ILE A 43 7.61 12.57 7.43
CA ILE A 43 8.76 11.73 7.75
C ILE A 43 9.12 10.85 6.55
N PRO A 44 10.42 10.62 6.31
CA PRO A 44 10.86 9.67 5.31
C PRO A 44 10.69 8.23 5.81
N TYR A 45 10.47 7.30 4.88
CA TYR A 45 10.45 5.87 5.18
C TYR A 45 10.86 5.05 3.96
N GLY A 46 11.41 3.86 4.19
CA GLY A 46 11.68 2.88 3.16
C GLY A 46 10.56 1.85 3.04
N ASP A 47 10.27 1.38 1.80
CA ASP A 47 9.45 0.21 1.59
C ASP A 47 10.13 -1.05 2.15
N GLN A 48 9.37 -2.03 2.65
CA GLN A 48 9.95 -3.27 3.19
C GLN A 48 10.79 -4.05 2.18
N ARG A 49 10.55 -3.85 0.86
CA ARG A 49 11.33 -4.49 -0.20
C ARG A 49 12.75 -3.97 -0.23
N ALA A 50 12.97 -2.66 -0.03
CA ALA A 50 14.31 -2.11 0.03
C ALA A 50 15.14 -2.73 1.17
N TYR A 51 14.49 -3.05 2.31
CA TYR A 51 15.14 -3.78 3.40
C TYR A 51 15.46 -5.23 3.00
N THR A 52 14.52 -5.91 2.34
CA THR A 52 14.74 -7.27 1.82
C THR A 52 15.87 -7.30 0.81
N ASP A 53 15.89 -6.36 -0.13
CA ASP A 53 16.90 -6.26 -1.18
C ASP A 53 18.30 -6.02 -0.58
N ARG A 54 18.42 -5.14 0.43
CA ARG A 54 19.67 -4.91 1.14
C ARG A 54 20.14 -6.14 1.91
N LEU A 55 19.25 -6.88 2.57
CA LEU A 55 19.60 -8.14 3.25
C LEU A 55 20.06 -9.19 2.23
N ASN A 56 19.40 -9.29 1.08
CA ASN A 56 19.79 -10.20 0.00
C ASN A 56 21.13 -9.81 -0.65
N GLU A 57 21.39 -8.51 -0.80
CA GLU A 57 22.65 -7.98 -1.32
C GLU A 57 23.83 -8.33 -0.41
N VAL A 58 23.66 -8.19 0.91
CA VAL A 58 24.73 -8.37 1.89
C VAL A 58 24.94 -9.84 2.28
N PHE A 59 23.84 -10.60 2.43
CA PHE A 59 23.87 -11.96 2.99
C PHE A 59 23.38 -13.03 2.03
N THR A 60 22.95 -12.72 0.82
CA THR A 60 22.19 -13.59 -0.08
C THR A 60 20.82 -14.01 0.52
N PRO A 61 19.87 -14.50 -0.29
CA PRO A 61 18.58 -14.96 0.23
C PRO A 61 18.66 -16.13 1.22
N ALA A 62 19.74 -16.92 1.17
CA ALA A 62 19.96 -18.06 2.07
C ALA A 62 20.67 -17.69 3.37
N GLY A 63 21.27 -16.49 3.46
CA GLY A 63 22.04 -16.05 4.59
C GLY A 63 21.22 -15.43 5.73
N TRP A 64 19.91 -15.27 5.54
CA TRP A 64 19.02 -14.72 6.55
C TRP A 64 17.60 -15.30 6.44
N THR A 65 16.82 -15.15 7.51
CA THR A 65 15.41 -15.54 7.53
C THR A 65 14.59 -14.61 8.42
N ARG A 66 13.27 -14.67 8.28
CA ARG A 66 12.34 -13.98 9.17
C ARG A 66 11.19 -14.89 9.58
N ALA A 67 10.74 -14.74 10.81
CA ALA A 67 9.56 -15.39 11.34
C ALA A 67 8.61 -14.35 11.93
N TYR A 68 7.31 -14.61 11.87
CA TYR A 68 6.29 -13.73 12.44
C TYR A 68 5.50 -14.49 13.49
N ASP A 69 5.19 -13.78 14.58
CA ASP A 69 4.19 -14.16 15.56
C ASP A 69 3.09 -13.12 15.58
N VAL A 70 1.84 -13.55 15.63
CA VAL A 70 0.66 -12.68 15.53
C VAL A 70 -0.19 -12.82 16.78
N THR A 71 -0.35 -11.72 17.50
CA THR A 71 -1.20 -11.65 18.69
C THR A 71 -2.37 -10.70 18.43
N PRO A 72 -3.61 -11.22 18.27
CA PRO A 72 -4.79 -10.39 18.18
C PRO A 72 -5.22 -9.91 19.56
N LEU A 73 -5.53 -8.61 19.69
CA LEU A 73 -6.17 -8.02 20.87
C LEU A 73 -7.60 -7.66 20.53
N SER A 74 -8.55 -8.26 21.25
CA SER A 74 -9.98 -8.02 21.06
C SER A 74 -10.75 -8.37 22.36
N PRO A 75 -11.81 -7.65 22.72
CA PRO A 75 -12.29 -6.40 22.11
C PRO A 75 -11.50 -5.17 22.62
N VAL A 76 -11.34 -4.13 21.76
CA VAL A 76 -10.75 -2.85 22.11
C VAL A 76 -11.63 -1.72 21.59
N THR A 77 -11.91 -0.73 22.44
CA THR A 77 -12.69 0.44 22.02
C THR A 77 -11.78 1.46 21.31
N ARG A 78 -12.18 1.86 20.11
CA ARG A 78 -11.54 2.92 19.33
C ARG A 78 -12.52 4.05 19.09
N THR A 79 -12.09 5.29 19.32
CA THR A 79 -12.87 6.46 18.90
C THR A 79 -12.46 6.86 17.48
N ARG A 80 -13.42 6.86 16.55
CA ARG A 80 -13.23 7.31 15.17
C ARG A 80 -14.36 8.29 14.80
N LYS A 81 -14.00 9.50 14.36
CA LYS A 81 -14.96 10.57 14.05
C LYS A 81 -15.96 10.82 15.18
N ASN A 82 -15.49 10.87 16.41
CA ASN A 82 -16.28 11.04 17.65
C ASN A 82 -17.30 9.91 17.95
N VAL A 83 -17.18 8.77 17.28
CA VAL A 83 -17.99 7.57 17.55
C VAL A 83 -17.07 6.51 18.16
N ALA A 84 -17.49 5.93 19.29
CA ALA A 84 -16.82 4.79 19.89
C ALA A 84 -17.25 3.51 19.15
N ILE A 85 -16.29 2.80 18.59
CA ILE A 85 -16.50 1.51 17.91
C ILE A 85 -15.73 0.44 18.65
N GLN A 86 -16.33 -0.74 18.76
CA GLN A 86 -15.64 -1.94 19.23
C GLN A 86 -14.87 -2.53 18.04
N THR A 87 -13.58 -2.75 18.23
CA THR A 87 -12.70 -3.34 17.22
C THR A 87 -11.65 -4.22 17.91
N GLY A 88 -10.57 -4.51 17.23
CA GLY A 88 -9.40 -5.18 17.76
C GLY A 88 -8.12 -4.45 17.35
N LYS A 89 -7.02 -4.89 17.89
CA LYS A 89 -5.67 -4.57 17.36
C LYS A 89 -4.99 -5.86 16.93
N VAL A 90 -4.21 -5.77 15.87
CA VAL A 90 -3.28 -6.82 15.44
C VAL A 90 -1.89 -6.37 15.88
N ILE A 91 -1.23 -7.18 16.71
CA ILE A 91 0.17 -7.02 17.07
C ILE A 91 0.94 -8.12 16.36
N VAL A 92 1.95 -7.72 15.60
CA VAL A 92 2.85 -8.64 14.91
C VAL A 92 4.25 -8.45 15.47
N THR A 93 4.87 -9.53 15.88
CA THR A 93 6.30 -9.57 16.21
C THR A 93 7.04 -10.29 15.10
N CYS A 94 8.03 -9.61 14.53
CA CYS A 94 8.92 -10.18 13.53
C CYS A 94 10.28 -10.46 14.19
N VAL A 95 10.79 -11.67 13.99
CA VAL A 95 12.18 -12.02 14.33
C VAL A 95 12.93 -12.13 13.02
N VAL A 96 13.99 -11.34 12.86
CA VAL A 96 14.95 -11.44 11.76
C VAL A 96 16.19 -12.13 12.29
N THR A 97 16.58 -13.22 11.65
CA THR A 97 17.81 -13.97 11.96
C THR A 97 18.76 -13.85 10.79
N ILE A 98 19.98 -13.36 11.06
CA ILE A 98 21.09 -13.35 10.10
C ILE A 98 22.05 -14.42 10.55
N HIS A 99 22.27 -15.43 9.70
CA HIS A 99 23.12 -16.56 10.02
C HIS A 99 24.56 -16.09 10.30
N GLY A 100 25.08 -16.43 11.47
CA GLY A 100 26.41 -16.00 11.93
C GLY A 100 26.45 -14.60 12.61
N LEU A 101 25.35 -13.82 12.59
CA LEU A 101 25.25 -12.54 13.33
C LEU A 101 24.25 -12.58 14.49
N GLY A 102 23.27 -13.50 14.46
CA GLY A 102 22.25 -13.61 15.49
C GLY A 102 20.87 -13.14 15.05
N SER A 103 19.98 -12.89 16.04
CA SER A 103 18.58 -12.57 15.81
C SER A 103 18.17 -11.32 16.56
N HIS A 104 17.34 -10.50 15.92
CA HIS A 104 16.66 -9.37 16.55
C HIS A 104 15.16 -9.38 16.23
N SER A 105 14.37 -8.87 17.18
CA SER A 105 12.92 -8.75 17.01
C SER A 105 12.47 -7.31 16.92
N GLY A 106 11.31 -7.12 16.30
CA GLY A 106 10.60 -5.85 16.28
C GLY A 106 9.11 -6.10 16.20
N SER A 107 8.31 -5.24 16.82
CA SER A 107 6.85 -5.38 16.81
C SER A 107 6.19 -4.26 16.04
N GLY A 108 5.11 -4.57 15.36
CA GLY A 108 4.22 -3.65 14.67
C GLY A 108 2.79 -3.81 15.14
N GLU A 109 2.01 -2.74 15.16
CA GLU A 109 0.60 -2.81 15.53
C GLU A 109 -0.27 -2.02 14.56
N MET A 110 -1.48 -2.53 14.33
CA MET A 110 -2.52 -1.86 13.57
C MET A 110 -3.89 -2.13 14.18
N TRP A 111 -4.81 -1.21 13.95
CA TRP A 111 -6.22 -1.46 14.23
C TRP A 111 -6.76 -2.49 13.26
N ALA A 112 -7.51 -3.47 13.74
CA ALA A 112 -8.00 -4.58 12.91
C ALA A 112 -9.01 -4.13 11.83
N ASP A 113 -9.68 -2.99 12.07
CA ASP A 113 -10.61 -2.35 11.13
C ASP A 113 -9.93 -1.45 10.09
N ASP A 114 -8.61 -1.31 10.11
CA ASP A 114 -7.88 -0.57 9.09
C ASP A 114 -7.60 -1.47 7.86
N ASP A 115 -7.70 -0.89 6.66
CA ASP A 115 -7.36 -1.59 5.41
C ASP A 115 -5.94 -2.16 5.46
N ASN A 116 -5.79 -3.44 5.11
CA ASN A 116 -4.51 -4.16 5.08
C ASN A 116 -3.77 -4.13 6.44
N ALA A 117 -4.51 -4.18 7.56
CA ALA A 117 -3.97 -4.09 8.91
C ALA A 117 -2.82 -5.06 9.14
N MET A 118 -3.01 -6.34 8.76
CA MET A 118 -2.01 -7.39 8.93
C MET A 118 -0.74 -7.10 8.15
N THR A 119 -0.82 -6.86 6.85
CA THR A 119 0.34 -6.56 5.99
C THR A 119 1.10 -5.32 6.45
N ARG A 120 0.39 -4.30 6.96
CA ARG A 120 1.02 -3.08 7.49
C ARG A 120 1.72 -3.34 8.81
N ALA A 121 1.14 -4.14 9.70
CA ALA A 121 1.75 -4.54 10.96
C ALA A 121 3.01 -5.40 10.74
N GLU A 122 2.96 -6.37 9.81
CA GLU A 122 4.11 -7.18 9.39
C GLU A 122 5.26 -6.31 8.85
N ALA A 123 4.94 -5.40 7.92
CA ALA A 123 5.93 -4.49 7.35
C ALA A 123 6.59 -3.59 8.40
N GLN A 124 5.82 -3.15 9.39
CA GLN A 124 6.35 -2.34 10.51
C GLN A 124 7.23 -3.18 11.42
N ALA A 125 6.79 -4.39 11.80
CA ALA A 125 7.53 -5.31 12.65
C ALA A 125 8.89 -5.68 12.02
N PHE A 126 8.87 -6.06 10.74
CA PHE A 126 10.09 -6.42 9.99
C PHE A 126 11.10 -5.27 9.94
N LYS A 127 10.65 -4.06 9.58
CA LYS A 127 11.55 -2.90 9.51
C LYS A 127 12.16 -2.56 10.89
N ARG A 128 11.38 -2.69 11.97
CA ARG A 128 11.87 -2.47 13.33
C ARG A 128 12.91 -3.52 13.74
N ALA A 129 12.70 -4.79 13.40
CA ALA A 129 13.70 -5.84 13.61
C ALA A 129 15.01 -5.55 12.84
N CYS A 130 14.90 -5.13 11.56
CA CYS A 130 16.06 -4.74 10.76
C CYS A 130 16.82 -3.54 11.34
N CYS A 131 16.12 -2.57 11.94
CA CYS A 131 16.74 -1.41 12.58
C CYS A 131 17.66 -1.79 13.75
N CYS A 132 17.45 -2.94 14.39
CA CYS A 132 18.35 -3.44 15.43
C CYS A 132 19.72 -3.85 14.89
N PHE A 133 19.81 -4.22 13.61
CA PHE A 133 21.06 -4.43 12.89
C PHE A 133 21.61 -3.14 12.25
N GLY A 134 20.95 -1.99 12.46
CA GLY A 134 21.32 -0.70 11.87
C GLY A 134 20.66 -0.39 10.54
N LEU A 135 20.05 -1.38 9.86
CA LEU A 135 19.43 -1.20 8.56
C LEU A 135 18.18 -0.29 8.63
N GLY A 136 18.28 0.88 7.99
CA GLY A 136 17.20 1.88 8.00
C GLY A 136 17.04 2.63 9.33
N ARG A 137 17.96 2.44 10.31
CA ARG A 137 17.90 3.10 11.62
C ARG A 137 17.96 4.62 11.50
N TYR A 138 18.70 5.15 10.55
CA TYR A 138 18.87 6.58 10.31
C TYR A 138 17.52 7.33 10.04
N PHE A 139 16.45 6.64 9.66
CA PHE A 139 15.13 7.26 9.53
C PHE A 139 14.58 7.84 10.84
N TYR A 140 15.05 7.36 11.99
CA TYR A 140 14.66 7.87 13.31
C TYR A 140 15.44 9.11 13.74
N GLU A 141 16.45 9.51 12.97
CA GLU A 141 17.26 10.71 13.26
C GLU A 141 16.71 11.97 12.59
N PHE A 142 15.68 11.82 11.75
CA PHE A 142 15.05 12.97 11.13
C PHE A 142 14.22 13.75 12.14
N ALA A 143 14.50 15.06 12.25
CA ALA A 143 13.66 15.99 12.99
C ALA A 143 12.31 16.16 12.29
N GLU A 144 11.33 16.68 13.01
CA GLU A 144 10.02 17.04 12.43
C GLU A 144 10.18 18.05 11.29
N MET A 145 9.69 17.69 10.12
CA MET A 145 9.70 18.56 8.93
C MET A 145 8.28 18.91 8.54
N TRP A 146 7.94 20.20 8.65
CA TRP A 146 6.64 20.72 8.30
C TRP A 146 6.64 21.28 6.89
N VAL A 147 5.74 20.75 6.04
CA VAL A 147 5.56 21.17 4.64
C VAL A 147 4.14 21.61 4.39
N ASP A 148 3.93 22.43 3.36
CA ASP A 148 2.59 22.81 2.93
C ASP A 148 1.91 21.61 2.24
N LEU A 149 0.60 21.48 2.47
CA LEU A 149 -0.23 20.41 1.91
C LEU A 149 -1.19 20.99 0.87
N ASP A 150 -1.55 20.17 -0.11
CA ASP A 150 -2.65 20.42 -1.01
C ASP A 150 -4.02 20.19 -0.30
N ASP A 151 -5.12 20.51 -0.98
CA ASP A 151 -6.47 20.33 -0.45
C ASP A 151 -6.83 18.87 -0.12
N TYR A 152 -6.05 17.91 -0.63
CA TYR A 152 -6.20 16.48 -0.35
C TYR A 152 -5.32 16.01 0.82
N GLY A 153 -4.42 16.89 1.29
CA GLY A 153 -3.51 16.62 2.40
C GLY A 153 -2.22 15.92 1.98
N ASN A 154 -1.82 16.02 0.73
CA ASN A 154 -0.52 15.58 0.23
C ASN A 154 0.50 16.72 0.29
N PRO A 155 1.79 16.43 0.53
CA PRO A 155 2.83 17.45 0.50
C PRO A 155 2.94 18.11 -0.88
N LEU A 156 2.92 19.44 -0.93
CA LEU A 156 3.17 20.20 -2.16
C LEU A 156 4.64 20.10 -2.60
N ARG A 157 5.54 19.90 -1.66
CA ARG A 157 6.99 19.69 -1.91
C ARG A 157 7.53 18.65 -0.96
N ILE A 158 8.37 17.75 -1.49
CA ILE A 158 9.11 16.78 -0.68
C ILE A 158 10.39 17.44 -0.17
N PRO A 159 10.74 17.31 1.12
CA PRO A 159 12.00 17.80 1.65
C PRO A 159 13.19 17.12 0.98
N THR A 160 14.27 17.88 0.78
CA THR A 160 15.54 17.33 0.32
C THR A 160 16.18 16.51 1.44
N LEU A 161 16.68 15.32 1.11
CA LEU A 161 17.41 14.50 2.06
C LEU A 161 18.73 15.17 2.44
N PRO A 162 19.09 15.25 3.73
CA PRO A 162 20.36 15.77 4.18
C PRO A 162 21.52 14.86 3.76
N LYS A 163 22.72 15.41 3.63
CA LYS A 163 23.91 14.65 3.17
C LYS A 163 24.18 13.38 3.96
N TRP A 164 23.95 13.41 5.27
CA TRP A 164 24.17 12.25 6.15
C TRP A 164 23.18 11.11 5.89
N ALA A 165 22.04 11.38 5.26
CA ALA A 165 21.02 10.40 4.91
C ALA A 165 21.12 9.92 3.45
N LEU A 166 22.25 10.17 2.80
CA LEU A 166 22.53 9.75 1.43
C LEU A 166 23.68 8.76 1.38
N PRO A 167 23.65 7.77 0.48
CA PRO A 167 24.84 6.94 0.22
C PRO A 167 26.01 7.77 -0.28
N ALA A 168 27.23 7.28 -0.05
CA ALA A 168 28.43 7.95 -0.53
C ALA A 168 28.39 8.18 -2.07
N GLY A 169 28.73 9.38 -2.51
CA GLY A 169 28.74 9.75 -3.94
C GLY A 169 27.38 10.17 -4.50
N VAL A 170 26.30 10.06 -3.75
CA VAL A 170 24.97 10.55 -4.15
C VAL A 170 24.82 12.02 -3.74
N VAL A 171 24.46 12.87 -4.68
CA VAL A 171 24.22 14.30 -4.44
C VAL A 171 22.75 14.50 -4.10
N PRO A 172 22.41 15.39 -3.13
CA PRO A 172 21.02 15.71 -2.83
C PRO A 172 20.32 16.22 -4.11
N THR A 173 19.27 15.53 -4.52
CA THR A 173 18.41 16.02 -5.61
C THR A 173 17.67 17.25 -5.08
N LYS A 174 17.75 18.38 -5.80
CA LYS A 174 17.05 19.61 -5.43
C LYS A 174 15.56 19.29 -5.30
N ALA A 175 14.91 19.82 -4.28
CA ALA A 175 13.49 19.63 -4.06
C ALA A 175 12.70 19.98 -5.33
N GLU A 176 12.27 18.97 -6.08
CA GLU A 176 11.37 19.18 -7.19
C GLU A 176 9.93 19.20 -6.67
N PRO A 177 9.03 20.01 -7.29
CA PRO A 177 7.61 19.92 -6.99
C PRO A 177 7.16 18.50 -7.32
N VAL A 178 6.59 17.83 -6.32
CA VAL A 178 6.27 16.40 -6.40
C VAL A 178 5.17 16.19 -7.42
N PRO A 179 5.36 15.30 -8.40
CA PRO A 179 4.25 14.53 -8.89
C PRO A 179 3.87 13.56 -7.76
N VAL A 180 2.65 13.66 -7.25
CA VAL A 180 2.11 12.80 -6.19
C VAL A 180 2.17 11.34 -6.67
N VAL A 181 3.17 10.60 -6.22
CA VAL A 181 3.25 9.16 -6.46
C VAL A 181 2.96 8.44 -5.16
N SER A 182 1.71 8.02 -5.02
CA SER A 182 1.33 7.01 -4.05
C SER A 182 2.09 5.72 -4.38
N ALA A 183 2.77 5.16 -3.38
CA ALA A 183 3.58 3.96 -3.52
C ALA A 183 2.77 2.79 -4.11
N ALA A 184 3.01 2.45 -5.36
CA ALA A 184 2.56 1.22 -5.97
C ALA A 184 3.52 0.76 -7.09
N ARG A 185 4.18 -0.36 -6.80
CA ARG A 185 4.71 -1.36 -7.73
C ARG A 185 5.50 -0.93 -8.97
N SER A 186 6.80 -1.15 -8.93
CA SER A 186 7.64 -1.36 -10.14
C SER A 186 7.69 -2.85 -10.47
N GLN A 187 7.20 -3.24 -11.65
CA GLN A 187 7.63 -4.44 -12.36
C GLN A 187 8.20 -4.02 -13.71
N PRO A 188 9.26 -4.66 -14.21
CA PRO A 188 9.88 -4.29 -15.47
C PRO A 188 9.03 -4.79 -16.64
N SER A 189 8.69 -3.90 -17.56
CA SER A 189 8.15 -4.27 -18.87
C SER A 189 8.86 -3.46 -19.93
N THR A 190 9.57 -4.15 -20.77
CA THR A 190 10.13 -3.67 -22.04
C THR A 190 9.01 -3.53 -23.08
N ALA A 191 9.12 -2.47 -23.88
CA ALA A 191 8.38 -2.14 -25.10
C ALA A 191 7.03 -1.42 -24.95
N LYS A 192 7.11 -0.08 -25.18
CA LYS A 192 6.19 0.70 -26.04
C LYS A 192 6.53 2.20 -25.96
N THR A 193 7.46 2.63 -26.80
CA THR A 193 8.05 3.99 -26.74
C THR A 193 7.19 5.06 -27.45
N THR A 194 6.19 4.70 -28.23
CA THR A 194 5.48 5.65 -29.15
C THR A 194 4.16 6.18 -28.59
N GLU A 195 3.49 5.47 -27.69
CA GLU A 195 2.20 5.89 -27.10
C GLU A 195 2.38 6.85 -25.90
N ASN A 196 3.48 6.71 -25.15
CA ASN A 196 3.80 7.54 -23.98
C ASN A 196 4.07 9.02 -24.32
N ALA A 197 4.59 9.30 -25.52
CA ALA A 197 4.85 10.68 -25.95
C ALA A 197 3.57 11.50 -26.18
N LYS A 198 2.47 10.85 -26.55
CA LYS A 198 1.17 11.50 -26.79
C LYS A 198 0.40 11.78 -25.50
N LEU A 199 0.58 10.94 -24.47
CA LEU A 199 -0.02 11.11 -23.14
C LEU A 199 0.72 12.16 -22.30
N ALA A 200 2.04 12.25 -22.42
CA ALA A 200 2.83 13.30 -21.77
C ALA A 200 2.46 14.72 -22.24
N ALA A 201 2.04 14.87 -23.50
CA ALA A 201 1.53 16.13 -24.05
C ALA A 201 0.15 16.55 -23.50
N SER A 202 -0.63 15.62 -22.94
CA SER A 202 -1.94 15.88 -22.33
C SER A 202 -1.90 16.11 -20.81
N GLY A 203 -0.70 16.02 -20.18
CA GLY A 203 -0.55 16.16 -18.72
C GLY A 203 -1.12 14.98 -17.92
N LEU A 204 -1.42 13.83 -18.56
CA LEU A 204 -1.91 12.61 -17.92
C LEU A 204 -0.78 11.63 -17.65
N ASP A 205 -0.94 10.84 -16.58
CA ASP A 205 -0.01 9.75 -16.25
C ASP A 205 -0.34 8.48 -17.05
N ALA A 206 0.66 7.98 -17.79
CA ALA A 206 0.51 6.80 -18.63
C ALA A 206 0.30 5.51 -17.81
N GLY A 207 0.95 5.41 -16.66
CA GLY A 207 0.82 4.27 -15.76
C GLY A 207 -0.58 4.21 -15.13
N LEU A 208 -1.12 5.35 -14.70
CA LEU A 208 -2.49 5.46 -14.22
C LEU A 208 -3.51 5.15 -15.32
N THR A 209 -3.28 5.63 -16.53
CA THR A 209 -4.13 5.32 -17.68
C THR A 209 -4.20 3.81 -17.90
N GLN A 210 -3.05 3.13 -17.96
CA GLN A 210 -3.00 1.68 -18.12
C GLN A 210 -3.65 0.94 -16.95
N ARG A 211 -3.46 1.41 -15.73
CA ARG A 211 -4.07 0.83 -14.52
C ARG A 211 -5.59 0.98 -14.55
N ILE A 212 -6.11 2.14 -14.93
CA ILE A 212 -7.57 2.36 -15.08
C ILE A 212 -8.13 1.37 -16.11
N GLU A 213 -7.51 1.26 -17.27
CA GLU A 213 -7.97 0.35 -18.34
C GLU A 213 -7.94 -1.13 -17.90
N SER A 214 -6.96 -1.54 -17.08
CA SER A 214 -6.89 -2.92 -16.59
C SER A 214 -8.05 -3.31 -15.68
N PHE A 215 -8.66 -2.36 -14.96
CA PHE A 215 -9.83 -2.63 -14.11
C PHE A 215 -11.08 -3.01 -14.91
N ARG A 216 -11.18 -2.62 -16.18
CA ARG A 216 -12.35 -2.89 -17.01
C ARG A 216 -12.68 -4.38 -17.11
N GLN A 217 -11.63 -5.23 -17.23
CA GLN A 217 -11.81 -6.69 -17.28
C GLN A 217 -12.19 -7.29 -15.92
N VAL A 218 -11.83 -6.62 -14.82
CA VAL A 218 -12.04 -7.13 -13.45
C VAL A 218 -13.42 -6.77 -12.93
N VAL A 219 -13.84 -5.50 -13.12
CA VAL A 219 -15.11 -5.00 -12.58
C VAL A 219 -16.27 -5.11 -13.57
N GLY A 220 -16.00 -5.36 -14.84
CA GLY A 220 -16.98 -5.39 -15.92
C GLY A 220 -17.29 -4.01 -16.49
N ASP A 221 -17.79 -3.98 -17.73
CA ASP A 221 -18.03 -2.74 -18.48
C ASP A 221 -19.02 -1.79 -17.79
N ALA A 222 -20.11 -2.32 -17.25
CA ALA A 222 -21.16 -1.50 -16.66
C ALA A 222 -20.67 -0.67 -15.47
N LEU A 223 -19.98 -1.31 -14.52
CA LEU A 223 -19.40 -0.66 -13.35
C LEU A 223 -18.23 0.24 -13.73
N TYR A 224 -17.40 -0.18 -14.67
CA TYR A 224 -16.30 0.64 -15.19
C TYR A 224 -16.81 1.98 -15.73
N PHE A 225 -17.80 1.97 -16.63
CA PHE A 225 -18.35 3.20 -17.19
C PHE A 225 -19.20 4.00 -16.20
N GLU A 226 -19.77 3.36 -15.17
CA GLU A 226 -20.46 4.08 -14.10
C GLU A 226 -19.50 4.99 -13.33
N VAL A 227 -18.27 4.55 -13.07
CA VAL A 227 -17.26 5.40 -12.41
C VAL A 227 -16.99 6.66 -13.21
N PHE A 228 -16.85 6.56 -14.53
CA PHE A 228 -16.63 7.74 -15.38
C PHE A 228 -17.84 8.69 -15.37
N ARG A 229 -19.05 8.14 -15.45
CA ARG A 229 -20.28 8.97 -15.38
C ARG A 229 -20.40 9.74 -14.07
N ARG A 230 -19.92 9.17 -12.95
CA ARG A 230 -19.90 9.85 -11.64
C ARG A 230 -18.77 10.87 -11.52
N GLY A 231 -17.67 10.67 -12.22
CA GLY A 231 -16.47 11.52 -12.16
C GLY A 231 -16.48 12.74 -13.08
N GLY A 232 -17.43 12.84 -14.01
CA GLY A 232 -17.50 13.97 -14.94
C GLY A 232 -17.78 13.56 -16.40
N PRO A 233 -17.45 14.41 -17.37
CA PRO A 233 -17.77 14.19 -18.78
C PRO A 233 -16.86 13.19 -19.50
N ALA A 234 -15.74 12.80 -18.90
CA ALA A 234 -14.79 11.84 -19.49
C ALA A 234 -15.42 10.46 -19.66
N ARG A 235 -15.16 9.81 -20.78
CA ARG A 235 -15.69 8.48 -21.13
C ARG A 235 -14.65 7.36 -20.99
N ASN A 236 -13.38 7.72 -20.90
CA ASN A 236 -12.27 6.78 -20.75
C ASN A 236 -11.11 7.45 -20.04
N ALA A 237 -10.07 6.66 -19.69
CA ALA A 237 -8.92 7.13 -18.93
C ALA A 237 -8.11 8.25 -19.62
N ARG A 238 -8.17 8.32 -20.95
CA ARG A 238 -7.41 9.30 -21.76
C ARG A 238 -8.11 10.66 -21.88
N GLU A 239 -9.40 10.71 -21.56
CA GLU A 239 -10.21 11.93 -21.59
C GLU A 239 -10.28 12.62 -20.21
N LEU A 240 -9.66 12.05 -19.18
CA LEU A 240 -9.65 12.62 -17.85
C LEU A 240 -8.89 13.96 -17.84
N PRO A 241 -9.38 14.97 -17.11
CA PRO A 241 -8.81 16.32 -17.20
C PRO A 241 -7.46 16.47 -16.47
N SER A 242 -7.08 15.54 -15.61
CA SER A 242 -5.87 15.65 -14.79
C SER A 242 -5.47 14.31 -14.16
N VAL A 243 -4.24 14.22 -13.67
CA VAL A 243 -3.76 13.11 -12.84
C VAL A 243 -4.60 12.95 -11.55
N GLY A 244 -5.09 14.06 -10.99
CA GLY A 244 -6.02 14.00 -9.84
C GLY A 244 -7.31 13.27 -10.16
N ALA A 245 -7.89 13.51 -11.35
CA ALA A 245 -9.05 12.77 -11.83
C ALA A 245 -8.75 11.30 -12.10
N GLN A 246 -7.56 10.98 -12.65
CA GLN A 246 -7.12 9.60 -12.82
C GLN A 246 -7.02 8.87 -11.47
N ASN A 247 -6.41 9.49 -10.47
CA ASN A 247 -6.31 8.92 -9.12
C ASN A 247 -7.67 8.69 -8.46
N TRP A 248 -8.61 9.63 -8.64
CA TRP A 248 -9.97 9.46 -8.15
C TRP A 248 -10.65 8.25 -8.82
N VAL A 249 -10.55 8.12 -10.14
CA VAL A 249 -11.10 6.98 -10.89
C VAL A 249 -10.49 5.67 -10.43
N VAL A 250 -9.16 5.59 -10.27
CA VAL A 250 -8.47 4.40 -9.73
C VAL A 250 -9.04 4.01 -8.37
N LYS A 251 -9.20 4.95 -7.45
CA LYS A 251 -9.74 4.68 -6.11
C LYS A 251 -11.18 4.14 -6.14
N GLN A 252 -12.01 4.65 -7.04
CA GLN A 252 -13.37 4.13 -7.22
C GLN A 252 -13.34 2.70 -7.77
N LEU A 253 -12.52 2.45 -8.80
CA LEU A 253 -12.36 1.13 -9.41
C LEU A 253 -11.79 0.09 -8.43
N GLU A 254 -10.84 0.46 -7.59
CA GLU A 254 -10.33 -0.39 -6.49
C GLU A 254 -11.42 -0.74 -5.47
N THR A 255 -12.34 0.18 -5.22
CA THR A 255 -13.47 -0.07 -4.32
C THR A 255 -14.45 -1.06 -4.94
N LEU A 256 -14.72 -0.94 -6.23
CA LEU A 256 -15.55 -1.87 -6.98
C LEU A 256 -14.90 -3.27 -7.08
N ASP A 257 -13.60 -3.33 -7.35
CA ASP A 257 -12.85 -4.59 -7.38
C ASP A 257 -12.98 -5.34 -6.03
N ARG A 258 -12.80 -4.65 -4.91
CA ARG A 258 -13.02 -5.25 -3.59
C ARG A 258 -14.45 -5.76 -3.40
N GLY A 259 -15.44 -5.04 -3.91
CA GLY A 259 -16.84 -5.48 -3.91
C GLY A 259 -17.03 -6.76 -4.73
N ILE A 260 -16.49 -6.82 -5.93
CA ILE A 260 -16.52 -8.00 -6.80
C ILE A 260 -15.80 -9.20 -6.17
N GLN A 261 -14.61 -8.99 -5.59
CA GLN A 261 -13.90 -10.06 -4.87
C GLN A 261 -14.72 -10.56 -3.67
N ARG A 262 -15.41 -9.66 -2.95
CA ARG A 262 -16.28 -10.06 -1.86
C ARG A 262 -17.45 -10.92 -2.33
N VAL A 263 -18.07 -10.60 -3.48
CA VAL A 263 -19.12 -11.45 -4.10
C VAL A 263 -18.56 -12.83 -4.42
N ARG A 264 -17.36 -12.92 -4.99
CA ARG A 264 -16.72 -14.22 -5.32
C ARG A 264 -16.48 -15.08 -4.09
N VAL A 265 -15.93 -14.48 -3.02
CA VAL A 265 -15.71 -15.20 -1.74
C VAL A 265 -17.04 -15.69 -1.15
N LEU A 266 -18.06 -14.82 -1.10
CA LEU A 266 -19.36 -15.21 -0.57
C LEU A 266 -20.06 -16.28 -1.43
N ALA A 267 -19.78 -16.30 -2.75
CA ALA A 267 -20.30 -17.33 -3.65
C ALA A 267 -19.73 -18.73 -3.34
N GLU A 268 -18.51 -18.82 -2.79
CA GLU A 268 -17.90 -20.09 -2.34
C GLU A 268 -18.51 -20.60 -1.03
N ASP A 269 -19.04 -19.67 -0.20
CA ASP A 269 -19.62 -19.98 1.12
C ASP A 269 -21.11 -20.36 1.07
N VAL A 270 -21.80 -20.21 -0.07
CA VAL A 270 -23.21 -20.52 -0.24
C VAL A 270 -23.42 -21.61 -1.29
N HIS A 271 -24.56 -22.33 -1.17
CA HIS A 271 -24.92 -23.32 -2.20
C HIS A 271 -25.19 -22.61 -3.56
N GLU A 272 -24.80 -23.23 -4.66
CA GLU A 272 -24.89 -22.69 -6.03
C GLU A 272 -26.30 -22.13 -6.37
N ASN A 273 -27.37 -22.84 -5.98
CA ASN A 273 -28.73 -22.37 -6.20
C ASN A 273 -29.07 -21.07 -5.44
N VAL A 274 -28.48 -20.87 -4.26
CA VAL A 274 -28.66 -19.64 -3.46
C VAL A 274 -27.93 -18.48 -4.14
N PHE A 275 -26.72 -18.75 -4.60
CA PHE A 275 -25.93 -17.73 -5.33
C PHE A 275 -26.67 -17.25 -6.58
N TYR A 276 -27.09 -18.16 -7.44
CA TYR A 276 -27.83 -17.77 -8.65
C TYR A 276 -29.20 -17.17 -8.33
N GLY A 277 -29.86 -17.61 -7.28
CA GLY A 277 -31.11 -17.01 -6.81
C GLY A 277 -30.96 -15.55 -6.38
N VAL A 278 -29.84 -15.20 -5.72
CA VAL A 278 -29.52 -13.81 -5.36
C VAL A 278 -29.24 -12.98 -6.63
N LEU A 279 -28.44 -13.50 -7.57
CA LEU A 279 -28.18 -12.80 -8.82
C LEU A 279 -29.44 -12.54 -9.61
N ASP A 280 -30.34 -13.53 -9.72
CA ASP A 280 -31.62 -13.44 -10.45
C ASP A 280 -32.57 -12.43 -9.80
N ALA A 281 -32.65 -12.38 -8.47
CA ALA A 281 -33.43 -11.40 -7.73
C ALA A 281 -33.02 -9.95 -8.08
N HIS A 282 -31.74 -9.73 -8.40
CA HIS A 282 -31.22 -8.45 -8.85
C HIS A 282 -31.14 -8.32 -10.38
N ARG A 283 -31.68 -9.29 -11.14
CA ARG A 283 -31.64 -9.36 -12.60
C ARG A 283 -30.22 -9.30 -13.17
N VAL A 284 -29.30 -9.93 -12.51
CA VAL A 284 -27.87 -10.03 -12.88
C VAL A 284 -27.60 -11.44 -13.39
N GLN A 285 -27.08 -11.56 -14.61
CA GLN A 285 -26.78 -12.85 -15.23
C GLN A 285 -25.46 -13.46 -14.71
N SER A 286 -24.50 -12.62 -14.37
CA SER A 286 -23.16 -13.01 -13.89
C SER A 286 -22.46 -11.84 -13.18
N ILE A 287 -21.45 -12.12 -12.40
CA ILE A 287 -20.72 -11.11 -11.58
C ILE A 287 -20.18 -9.95 -12.44
N ASP A 288 -19.66 -10.24 -13.64
CA ASP A 288 -19.15 -9.25 -14.60
C ASP A 288 -20.25 -8.40 -15.28
N LYS A 289 -21.52 -8.76 -15.10
CA LYS A 289 -22.70 -8.08 -15.64
C LYS A 289 -23.45 -7.26 -14.59
N ILE A 290 -22.90 -7.08 -13.40
CA ILE A 290 -23.51 -6.22 -12.37
C ILE A 290 -23.62 -4.79 -12.92
N PRO A 291 -24.85 -4.21 -12.98
CA PRO A 291 -25.09 -3.00 -13.75
C PRO A 291 -24.69 -1.70 -13.02
N SER A 292 -24.61 -1.73 -11.67
CA SER A 292 -24.36 -0.53 -10.88
C SER A 292 -23.75 -0.83 -9.51
N PHE A 293 -23.14 0.19 -8.91
CA PHE A 293 -22.61 0.12 -7.56
C PHE A 293 -23.68 -0.25 -6.51
N GLU A 294 -24.91 0.27 -6.66
CA GLU A 294 -26.00 -0.03 -5.74
C GLU A 294 -26.41 -1.51 -5.83
N VAL A 295 -26.47 -2.06 -7.05
CA VAL A 295 -26.74 -3.49 -7.24
C VAL A 295 -25.61 -4.35 -6.70
N LEU A 296 -24.35 -3.97 -6.91
CA LEU A 296 -23.21 -4.68 -6.32
C LEU A 296 -23.32 -4.73 -4.79
N LYS A 297 -23.64 -3.60 -4.16
CA LYS A 297 -23.83 -3.51 -2.72
C LYS A 297 -24.99 -4.39 -2.21
N ALA A 298 -26.11 -4.39 -2.92
CA ALA A 298 -27.27 -5.20 -2.59
C ALA A 298 -26.93 -6.70 -2.69
N VAL A 299 -26.29 -7.13 -3.78
CA VAL A 299 -25.86 -8.53 -3.97
C VAL A 299 -24.92 -8.97 -2.84
N VAL A 300 -23.93 -8.13 -2.46
CA VAL A 300 -23.06 -8.44 -1.32
C VAL A 300 -23.84 -8.61 -0.04
N THR A 301 -24.81 -7.73 0.23
CA THR A 301 -25.63 -7.77 1.45
C THR A 301 -26.47 -9.04 1.50
N ASP A 302 -27.14 -9.40 0.38
CA ASP A 302 -28.02 -10.56 0.34
C ASP A 302 -27.25 -11.88 0.43
N LEU A 303 -26.06 -11.97 -0.18
CA LEU A 303 -25.16 -13.10 0.00
C LEU A 303 -24.64 -13.21 1.44
N GLN A 304 -24.32 -12.09 2.10
CA GLN A 304 -23.95 -12.11 3.53
C GLN A 304 -25.07 -12.59 4.43
N ASN A 305 -26.32 -12.18 4.16
CA ASN A 305 -27.48 -12.65 4.90
C ASN A 305 -27.72 -14.16 4.67
N ALA A 306 -27.53 -14.62 3.43
CA ALA A 306 -27.65 -16.03 3.09
C ALA A 306 -26.61 -16.91 3.80
N THR A 307 -25.36 -16.46 3.92
CA THR A 307 -24.31 -17.18 4.67
C THR A 307 -24.62 -17.25 6.17
N GLN A 308 -25.23 -16.21 6.74
CA GLN A 308 -25.62 -16.20 8.18
C GLN A 308 -26.85 -17.08 8.46
N GLY A 309 -27.77 -17.20 7.49
CA GLY A 309 -28.97 -18.05 7.62
C GLY A 309 -28.70 -19.56 7.49
N VAL A 310 -27.55 -19.96 6.97
CA VAL A 310 -27.12 -21.38 6.87
C VAL A 310 -26.42 -21.85 8.17
N ALA A 311 -26.00 -20.92 9.02
CA ALA A 311 -25.28 -21.19 10.26
C ALA A 311 -26.21 -21.29 11.48
N ALA A 312 -27.53 -21.17 11.31
CA ALA A 312 -28.58 -21.34 12.33
C ALA A 312 -29.42 -22.59 12.03
#